data_6212591551ad7e2fec471d2972fd2111
#
_entry.id   6212591551ad7e2fec471d2972fd2111
#
_cell.length_a   1.000
_cell.length_b   1.000
_cell.length_c   1.000
_cell.angle_alpha   90.00
_cell.angle_beta   90.00
_cell.angle_gamma   90.00
#
_symmetry.space_group_name_H-M   'P 1'
#
loop_
_entity.id
_entity.type
_entity.pdbx_description
1 polymer ?
#
loop_
_entity_poly.entity_id
_entity_poly.type
_entity_poly.pdbx_seq_one_letter_code
_entity_poly.pdbx_strand_id
1 'polypeptide(L)'
;MVILESQDAVRDLQPNPTPIGKKESSRRQKMSQTSIGKEFLEVAIEIEKNGRSFYEAIARQDRSKEVRDIFARLAVREKEHENTYREIMNRLGGYNPRQQYAGEHDQYISQLGNFSILNAEQARRILTKKTITDMEAIELGINLEKDSILFYSEIRGMVPVQDQDLIDIITNGEKKHLSEFIYMANNLRSET
;
A
#
# COMPACT_ATOMS: atom_id res chain seq x y z
N MET A 1 67.61 47.88 -24.53
CA MET A 1 67.73 47.65 -23.09
C MET A 1 66.33 47.68 -22.50
N VAL A 2 65.67 46.55 -22.50
CA VAL A 2 64.34 46.39 -21.91
C VAL A 2 64.40 45.15 -21.07
N ILE A 3 64.13 45.30 -19.81
CA ILE A 3 64.15 44.29 -18.75
C ILE A 3 62.80 43.57 -18.80
N LEU A 4 62.82 42.25 -18.99
CA LEU A 4 61.66 41.38 -18.84
C LEU A 4 61.62 40.90 -17.38
N GLU A 5 60.65 41.37 -16.61
CA GLU A 5 60.29 40.78 -15.33
C GLU A 5 59.40 39.57 -15.52
N SER A 6 59.87 38.47 -15.02
CA SER A 6 59.14 37.22 -14.91
C SER A 6 58.15 37.28 -13.75
N GLN A 7 56.86 37.10 -14.05
CA GLN A 7 55.86 36.79 -13.03
C GLN A 7 55.62 35.28 -13.00
N ASP A 8 56.29 34.61 -12.07
CA ASP A 8 55.99 33.22 -11.75
C ASP A 8 54.86 33.14 -10.71
N ALA A 9 53.80 32.53 -11.19
CA ALA A 9 52.97 31.52 -10.57
C ALA A 9 52.80 31.53 -9.01
N VAL A 10 51.68 32.03 -8.56
CA VAL A 10 51.04 31.49 -7.39
C VAL A 10 49.83 30.68 -7.86
N ARG A 11 49.98 29.37 -8.01
CA ARG A 11 48.88 28.41 -8.17
C ARG A 11 48.30 28.20 -6.78
N ASP A 12 47.15 28.79 -6.53
CA ASP A 12 46.27 28.49 -5.40
C ASP A 12 45.97 27.00 -5.37
N LEU A 13 46.49 26.33 -4.35
CA LEU A 13 46.11 24.99 -3.95
C LEU A 13 44.69 25.08 -3.33
N GLN A 14 43.68 24.93 -4.16
CA GLN A 14 42.33 24.67 -3.63
C GLN A 14 42.30 23.25 -3.05
N PRO A 15 41.86 23.08 -1.81
CA PRO A 15 41.72 21.74 -1.24
C PRO A 15 40.64 20.99 -1.98
N ASN A 16 40.97 19.80 -2.45
CA ASN A 16 40.09 18.84 -3.08
C ASN A 16 38.88 18.58 -2.14
N PRO A 17 37.62 18.74 -2.57
CA PRO A 17 36.47 18.49 -1.70
C PRO A 17 36.45 17.00 -1.35
N THR A 18 36.59 16.73 -0.08
CA THR A 18 36.48 15.39 0.52
C THR A 18 35.15 14.73 0.14
N PRO A 19 35.08 13.41 -0.09
CA PRO A 19 33.89 12.71 -0.59
C PRO A 19 32.76 12.51 0.46
N ILE A 20 32.65 13.43 1.41
CA ILE A 20 31.66 13.36 2.52
C ILE A 20 30.23 13.61 2.01
N GLY A 21 30.03 14.48 1.03
CA GLY A 21 28.70 14.86 0.55
C GLY A 21 27.93 13.75 -0.17
N LYS A 22 28.60 12.83 -0.86
CA LYS A 22 27.94 11.74 -1.60
C LYS A 22 27.36 10.65 -0.67
N LYS A 23 28.03 10.33 0.43
CA LYS A 23 27.53 9.35 1.42
C LYS A 23 26.37 9.89 2.25
N GLU A 24 26.39 11.17 2.57
CA GLU A 24 25.28 11.83 3.30
C GLU A 24 24.02 12.00 2.43
N SER A 25 24.19 12.38 1.16
CA SER A 25 23.09 12.46 0.21
C SER A 25 22.43 11.10 -0.02
N SER A 26 23.23 10.04 -0.25
CA SER A 26 22.72 8.67 -0.40
C SER A 26 22.03 8.15 0.87
N ARG A 27 22.55 8.50 2.05
CA ARG A 27 21.97 8.12 3.35
C ARG A 27 20.63 8.85 3.60
N ARG A 28 20.54 10.15 3.27
CA ARG A 28 19.31 10.94 3.36
C ARG A 28 18.26 10.42 2.39
N GLN A 29 18.64 10.10 1.16
CA GLN A 29 17.74 9.55 0.14
C GLN A 29 17.21 8.17 0.53
N LYS A 30 18.06 7.29 1.08
CA LYS A 30 17.66 5.97 1.60
C LYS A 30 16.74 6.07 2.82
N MET A 31 17.00 7.03 3.71
CA MET A 31 16.13 7.30 4.89
C MET A 31 14.76 7.85 4.47
N SER A 32 14.69 8.71 3.45
CA SER A 32 13.43 9.24 2.89
C SER A 32 12.57 8.12 2.29
N GLN A 33 13.16 7.25 1.47
CA GLN A 33 12.43 6.11 0.86
C GLN A 33 11.89 5.12 1.91
N THR A 34 12.65 4.87 2.98
CA THR A 34 12.21 3.97 4.07
C THR A 34 11.04 4.55 4.86
N SER A 35 10.97 5.87 5.00
CA SER A 35 9.88 6.58 5.66
C SER A 35 8.57 6.45 4.87
N ILE A 36 8.60 6.81 3.61
CA ILE A 36 7.46 6.75 2.70
C ILE A 36 6.92 5.31 2.63
N GLY A 37 7.78 4.30 2.46
CA GLY A 37 7.37 2.90 2.41
C GLY A 37 6.58 2.45 3.64
N LYS A 38 6.90 2.94 4.85
CA LYS A 38 6.16 2.60 6.07
C LYS A 38 4.76 3.18 6.12
N GLU A 39 4.60 4.44 5.73
CA GLU A 39 3.29 5.10 5.70
C GLU A 39 2.35 4.36 4.74
N PHE A 40 2.85 3.93 3.57
CA PHE A 40 2.08 3.10 2.64
C PHE A 40 1.74 1.71 3.21
N LEU A 41 2.66 1.10 3.96
CA LEU A 41 2.38 -0.18 4.62
C LEU A 41 1.35 -0.03 5.75
N GLU A 42 1.31 1.10 6.47
CA GLU A 42 0.26 1.40 7.43
C GLU A 42 -1.11 1.49 6.74
N VAL A 43 -1.18 2.17 5.61
CA VAL A 43 -2.41 2.23 4.79
C VAL A 43 -2.80 0.84 4.29
N ALA A 44 -1.85 0.05 3.78
CA ALA A 44 -2.10 -1.33 3.35
C ALA A 44 -2.71 -2.17 4.49
N ILE A 45 -2.13 -2.12 5.69
CA ILE A 45 -2.65 -2.82 6.88
C ILE A 45 -4.09 -2.39 7.20
N GLU A 46 -4.42 -1.12 7.07
CA GLU A 46 -5.80 -0.65 7.30
C GLU A 46 -6.76 -1.10 6.19
N ILE A 47 -6.31 -1.18 4.93
CA ILE A 47 -7.09 -1.75 3.83
C ILE A 47 -7.45 -3.20 4.13
N GLU A 48 -6.47 -4.05 4.50
CA GLU A 48 -6.69 -5.46 4.83
C GLU A 48 -7.64 -5.63 6.03
N LYS A 49 -7.49 -4.82 7.07
CA LYS A 49 -8.39 -4.85 8.24
C LYS A 49 -9.82 -4.48 7.88
N ASN A 50 -10.00 -3.47 7.04
CA ASN A 50 -11.31 -3.01 6.60
C ASN A 50 -11.96 -4.06 5.69
N GLY A 51 -11.22 -4.61 4.72
CA GLY A 51 -11.63 -5.71 3.85
C GLY A 51 -12.08 -6.91 4.67
N ARG A 52 -11.23 -7.38 5.59
CA ARG A 52 -11.57 -8.47 6.51
C ARG A 52 -12.85 -8.21 7.29
N SER A 53 -12.96 -7.03 7.90
CA SER A 53 -14.13 -6.67 8.72
C SER A 53 -15.41 -6.66 7.89
N PHE A 54 -15.33 -6.17 6.66
CA PHE A 54 -16.43 -6.19 5.70
C PHE A 54 -16.79 -7.63 5.31
N TYR A 55 -15.84 -8.45 4.93
CA TYR A 55 -16.08 -9.85 4.54
C TYR A 55 -16.64 -10.68 5.69
N GLU A 56 -16.12 -10.53 6.91
CA GLU A 56 -16.69 -11.16 8.10
C GLU A 56 -18.14 -10.74 8.34
N ALA A 57 -18.47 -9.46 8.14
CA ALA A 57 -19.81 -8.96 8.37
C ALA A 57 -20.82 -9.48 7.33
N ILE A 58 -20.40 -9.61 6.05
CA ILE A 58 -21.22 -10.23 5.00
C ILE A 58 -21.41 -11.73 5.27
N ALA A 59 -20.36 -12.44 5.66
CA ALA A 59 -20.43 -13.87 5.98
C ALA A 59 -21.36 -14.24 7.13
N ARG A 60 -21.65 -13.27 8.04
CA ARG A 60 -22.58 -13.46 9.17
C ARG A 60 -24.03 -13.14 8.84
N GLN A 61 -24.31 -12.58 7.65
CA GLN A 61 -25.69 -12.23 7.25
C GLN A 61 -26.44 -13.46 6.75
N ASP A 62 -27.78 -13.39 6.76
CA ASP A 62 -28.65 -14.42 6.18
C ASP A 62 -28.62 -14.32 4.65
N ARG A 63 -27.77 -15.14 4.05
CA ARG A 63 -27.47 -15.19 2.60
C ARG A 63 -27.36 -16.62 2.13
N SER A 64 -27.23 -16.84 0.80
CA SER A 64 -26.90 -18.15 0.26
C SER A 64 -25.61 -18.70 0.90
N LYS A 65 -25.54 -20.01 1.02
CA LYS A 65 -24.39 -20.67 1.62
C LYS A 65 -23.10 -20.36 0.84
N GLU A 66 -23.19 -20.35 -0.47
CA GLU A 66 -22.10 -20.10 -1.42
C GLU A 66 -21.50 -18.70 -1.18
N VAL A 67 -22.35 -17.69 -1.03
CA VAL A 67 -21.93 -16.29 -0.75
C VAL A 67 -21.29 -16.18 0.63
N ARG A 68 -21.88 -16.79 1.66
CA ARG A 68 -21.26 -16.78 3.00
C ARG A 68 -19.89 -17.43 3.01
N ASP A 69 -19.75 -18.58 2.34
CA ASP A 69 -18.51 -19.35 2.33
C ASP A 69 -17.38 -18.61 1.62
N ILE A 70 -17.65 -17.93 0.51
CA ILE A 70 -16.62 -17.14 -0.19
C ILE A 70 -16.15 -15.98 0.70
N PHE A 71 -17.07 -15.20 1.26
CA PHE A 71 -16.71 -14.08 2.13
C PHE A 71 -15.97 -14.52 3.39
N ALA A 72 -16.35 -15.66 4.00
CA ALA A 72 -15.66 -16.22 5.15
C ALA A 72 -14.22 -16.65 4.82
N ARG A 73 -13.99 -17.28 3.65
CA ARG A 73 -12.63 -17.65 3.21
C ARG A 73 -11.77 -16.42 2.94
N LEU A 74 -12.33 -15.43 2.24
CA LEU A 74 -11.58 -14.22 1.91
C LEU A 74 -11.21 -13.44 3.18
N ALA A 75 -12.09 -13.34 4.16
CA ALA A 75 -11.78 -12.72 5.46
C ALA A 75 -10.54 -13.35 6.15
N VAL A 76 -10.33 -14.65 6.00
CA VAL A 76 -9.13 -15.32 6.51
C VAL A 76 -7.89 -14.90 5.71
N ARG A 77 -8.01 -14.77 4.39
CA ARG A 77 -6.90 -14.32 3.52
C ARG A 77 -6.47 -12.88 3.81
N GLU A 78 -7.42 -11.97 3.99
CA GLU A 78 -7.12 -10.60 4.41
C GLU A 78 -6.30 -10.56 5.71
N LYS A 79 -6.58 -11.47 6.65
CA LYS A 79 -5.78 -11.58 7.88
C LYS A 79 -4.36 -12.05 7.62
N GLU A 80 -4.14 -12.95 6.67
CA GLU A 80 -2.82 -13.41 6.26
C GLU A 80 -2.04 -12.27 5.59
N HIS A 81 -2.67 -11.49 4.72
CA HIS A 81 -2.09 -10.31 4.08
C HIS A 81 -1.72 -9.22 5.11
N GLU A 82 -2.64 -8.89 6.03
CA GLU A 82 -2.36 -7.97 7.14
C GLU A 82 -1.09 -8.38 7.91
N ASN A 83 -0.95 -9.66 8.25
CA ASN A 83 0.20 -10.16 8.97
C ASN A 83 1.50 -10.00 8.15
N THR A 84 1.46 -10.28 6.84
CA THR A 84 2.61 -10.12 5.95
C THR A 84 3.06 -8.66 5.87
N TYR A 85 2.13 -7.70 5.74
CA TYR A 85 2.47 -6.27 5.76
C TYR A 85 3.07 -5.84 7.10
N ARG A 86 2.58 -6.36 8.23
CA ARG A 86 3.17 -6.11 9.55
C ARG A 86 4.59 -6.66 9.68
N GLU A 87 4.87 -7.82 9.10
CA GLU A 87 6.23 -8.39 9.06
C GLU A 87 7.18 -7.53 8.25
N ILE A 88 6.76 -7.05 7.07
CA ILE A 88 7.56 -6.12 6.25
C ILE A 88 7.83 -4.84 7.06
N MET A 89 6.81 -4.27 7.69
CA MET A 89 6.92 -3.07 8.51
C MET A 89 7.90 -3.24 9.66
N ASN A 90 7.85 -4.36 10.36
CA ASN A 90 8.77 -4.67 11.47
C ASN A 90 10.23 -4.76 11.01
N ARG A 91 10.49 -5.32 9.81
CA ARG A 91 11.83 -5.37 9.20
C ARG A 91 12.39 -4.01 8.85
N LEU A 92 11.53 -3.04 8.54
CA LEU A 92 11.95 -1.67 8.26
C LEU A 92 12.45 -0.91 9.51
N GLY A 93 12.37 -1.52 10.71
CA GLY A 93 12.91 -0.97 11.98
C GLY A 93 12.04 0.15 12.59
N GLY A 94 12.25 0.46 13.86
CA GLY A 94 11.44 1.39 14.67
C GLY A 94 11.50 2.86 14.24
N TYR A 95 10.93 3.22 13.10
CA TYR A 95 10.75 4.59 12.66
C TYR A 95 9.45 5.18 13.24
N ASN A 96 9.49 6.44 13.69
CA ASN A 96 8.31 7.17 14.13
C ASN A 96 7.91 8.19 13.04
N PRO A 97 6.83 7.95 12.26
CA PRO A 97 6.46 8.80 11.12
C PRO A 97 6.05 10.23 11.51
N ARG A 98 5.69 10.46 12.76
CA ARG A 98 5.08 11.73 13.21
C ARG A 98 6.00 12.97 13.20
N GLN A 99 7.25 12.88 12.77
CA GLN A 99 8.21 13.99 12.95
C GLN A 99 8.74 14.64 11.67
N GLN A 100 8.45 14.20 10.44
CA GLN A 100 9.26 14.70 9.32
C GLN A 100 8.59 15.12 8.01
N TYR A 101 7.31 14.94 7.80
CA TYR A 101 6.69 15.36 6.53
C TYR A 101 5.29 15.97 6.73
N ALA A 102 5.24 17.27 7.03
CA ALA A 102 4.08 18.11 6.70
C ALA A 102 4.27 18.59 5.25
N GLY A 103 3.62 17.96 4.28
CA GLY A 103 3.77 18.32 2.87
C GLY A 103 2.80 17.60 1.93
N GLU A 104 2.98 17.82 0.64
CA GLU A 104 2.14 17.28 -0.45
C GLU A 104 2.00 15.74 -0.41
N HIS A 105 2.97 15.02 0.16
CA HIS A 105 2.95 13.57 0.33
C HIS A 105 1.89 13.10 1.34
N ASP A 106 1.73 13.77 2.48
CA ASP A 106 0.70 13.44 3.48
C ASP A 106 -0.70 13.60 2.89
N GLN A 107 -0.86 14.60 2.02
CA GLN A 107 -2.10 14.83 1.29
C GLN A 107 -2.39 13.71 0.30
N TYR A 108 -1.39 13.23 -0.43
CA TYR A 108 -1.52 12.14 -1.38
C TYR A 108 -1.86 10.81 -0.69
N ILE A 109 -1.15 10.46 0.38
CA ILE A 109 -1.40 9.24 1.19
C ILE A 109 -2.78 9.30 1.84
N SER A 110 -3.14 10.46 2.42
CA SER A 110 -4.47 10.68 2.98
C SER A 110 -5.57 10.59 1.92
N GLN A 111 -5.33 11.09 0.71
CA GLN A 111 -6.25 10.97 -0.41
C GLN A 111 -6.37 9.53 -0.88
N LEU A 112 -5.28 8.76 -1.00
CA LEU A 112 -5.31 7.33 -1.33
C LEU A 112 -6.07 6.53 -0.27
N GLY A 113 -5.83 6.77 1.01
CA GLY A 113 -6.57 6.14 2.11
C GLY A 113 -8.05 6.52 2.13
N ASN A 114 -8.40 7.74 1.69
CA ASN A 114 -9.79 8.20 1.57
C ASN A 114 -10.46 7.70 0.27
N PHE A 115 -9.67 7.36 -0.75
CA PHE A 115 -10.16 6.76 -2.01
C PHE A 115 -10.42 5.26 -1.89
N SER A 116 -9.88 4.60 -0.86
CA SER A 116 -10.30 3.24 -0.55
C SER A 116 -11.82 3.23 -0.36
N ILE A 117 -12.52 2.54 -1.26
CA ILE A 117 -14.01 2.45 -1.32
C ILE A 117 -14.61 2.02 0.03
N LEU A 118 -13.80 1.41 0.87
CA LEU A 118 -14.19 1.11 2.25
C LEU A 118 -13.30 1.87 3.26
N ASN A 119 -13.57 3.15 3.43
CA ASN A 119 -13.36 3.67 4.78
C ASN A 119 -14.37 2.96 5.72
N ALA A 120 -14.01 2.80 6.98
CA ALA A 120 -14.85 2.09 7.97
C ALA A 120 -16.29 2.63 8.04
N GLU A 121 -16.52 3.88 7.64
CA GLU A 121 -17.85 4.52 7.62
C GLU A 121 -18.69 4.06 6.42
N GLN A 122 -18.09 3.90 5.23
CA GLN A 122 -18.80 3.39 4.05
C GLN A 122 -19.14 1.91 4.23
N ALA A 123 -18.21 1.11 4.75
CA ALA A 123 -18.49 -0.28 5.12
C ALA A 123 -19.65 -0.36 6.11
N ARG A 124 -19.65 0.48 7.17
CA ARG A 124 -20.71 0.53 8.15
C ARG A 124 -22.05 0.97 7.54
N ARG A 125 -22.09 1.97 6.66
CA ARG A 125 -23.30 2.43 5.96
C ARG A 125 -23.90 1.34 5.07
N ILE A 126 -23.05 0.57 4.39
CA ILE A 126 -23.47 -0.56 3.56
C ILE A 126 -24.03 -1.68 4.43
N LEU A 127 -23.34 -2.01 5.52
CA LEU A 127 -23.74 -3.06 6.47
C LEU A 127 -24.99 -2.70 7.28
N THR A 128 -25.30 -1.42 7.46
CA THR A 128 -26.53 -0.96 8.15
C THR A 128 -27.74 -0.86 7.23
N LYS A 129 -27.55 -0.87 5.89
CA LYS A 129 -28.66 -1.07 4.97
C LYS A 129 -29.17 -2.50 5.13
N LYS A 130 -30.39 -2.63 5.65
CA LYS A 130 -31.02 -3.92 5.98
C LYS A 130 -31.18 -4.90 4.82
N THR A 131 -30.85 -4.52 3.58
CA THR A 131 -31.10 -5.32 2.38
C THR A 131 -30.13 -4.94 1.24
N ILE A 132 -28.87 -5.36 1.31
CA ILE A 132 -28.09 -5.51 0.07
C ILE A 132 -28.30 -6.95 -0.45
N THR A 133 -28.48 -7.10 -1.75
CA THR A 133 -28.58 -8.41 -2.39
C THR A 133 -27.24 -9.13 -2.40
N ASP A 134 -27.22 -10.43 -2.69
CA ASP A 134 -26.00 -11.19 -2.86
C ASP A 134 -25.13 -10.62 -3.99
N MET A 135 -25.76 -10.21 -5.11
CA MET A 135 -25.06 -9.57 -6.23
C MET A 135 -24.40 -8.25 -5.80
N GLU A 136 -25.13 -7.36 -5.07
CA GLU A 136 -24.55 -6.10 -4.58
C GLU A 136 -23.38 -6.34 -3.61
N ALA A 137 -23.47 -7.36 -2.75
CA ALA A 137 -22.36 -7.71 -1.87
C ALA A 137 -21.11 -8.15 -2.66
N ILE A 138 -21.29 -8.98 -3.69
CA ILE A 138 -20.22 -9.45 -4.56
C ILE A 138 -19.63 -8.31 -5.40
N GLU A 139 -20.44 -7.42 -5.95
CA GLU A 139 -19.95 -6.25 -6.69
C GLU A 139 -19.12 -5.31 -5.81
N LEU A 140 -19.48 -5.18 -4.54
CA LEU A 140 -18.66 -4.45 -3.56
C LEU A 140 -17.32 -5.15 -3.33
N GLY A 141 -17.31 -6.48 -3.15
CA GLY A 141 -16.09 -7.26 -3.06
C GLY A 141 -15.20 -7.07 -4.29
N ILE A 142 -15.76 -7.17 -5.50
CA ILE A 142 -15.03 -6.93 -6.75
C ILE A 142 -14.36 -5.55 -6.78
N ASN A 143 -15.04 -4.52 -6.31
CA ASN A 143 -14.47 -3.17 -6.30
C ASN A 143 -13.37 -3.03 -5.27
N LEU A 144 -13.52 -3.65 -4.09
CA LEU A 144 -12.47 -3.70 -3.07
C LEU A 144 -11.19 -4.32 -3.61
N GLU A 145 -11.29 -5.53 -4.19
CA GLU A 145 -10.13 -6.21 -4.73
C GLU A 145 -9.43 -5.40 -5.83
N LYS A 146 -10.19 -4.73 -6.70
CA LYS A 146 -9.62 -3.85 -7.72
C LYS A 146 -8.83 -2.68 -7.12
N ASP A 147 -9.37 -2.05 -6.08
CA ASP A 147 -8.72 -0.93 -5.42
C ASP A 147 -7.46 -1.38 -4.68
N SER A 148 -7.52 -2.55 -4.00
CA SER A 148 -6.36 -3.15 -3.35
C SER A 148 -5.25 -3.47 -4.35
N ILE A 149 -5.58 -4.11 -5.47
CA ILE A 149 -4.62 -4.42 -6.55
C ILE A 149 -3.95 -3.15 -7.07
N LEU A 150 -4.73 -2.09 -7.32
CA LEU A 150 -4.19 -0.81 -7.79
C LEU A 150 -3.24 -0.22 -6.75
N PHE A 151 -3.68 -0.12 -5.51
CA PHE A 151 -2.89 0.42 -4.40
C PHE A 151 -1.58 -0.36 -4.18
N TYR A 152 -1.63 -1.70 -4.16
CA TYR A 152 -0.45 -2.54 -3.92
C TYR A 152 0.54 -2.49 -5.09
N SER A 153 0.06 -2.31 -6.31
CA SER A 153 0.92 -2.08 -7.47
C SER A 153 1.73 -0.79 -7.33
N GLU A 154 1.16 0.27 -6.75
CA GLU A 154 1.84 1.54 -6.49
C GLU A 154 2.88 1.40 -5.36
N ILE A 155 2.52 0.78 -4.23
CA ILE A 155 3.44 0.66 -3.09
C ILE A 155 4.62 -0.28 -3.34
N ARG A 156 4.53 -1.18 -4.33
CA ARG A 156 5.62 -2.09 -4.69
C ARG A 156 6.94 -1.36 -4.92
N GLY A 157 6.91 -0.26 -5.64
CA GLY A 157 8.11 0.56 -5.91
C GLY A 157 8.65 1.35 -4.71
N MET A 158 7.89 1.41 -3.62
CA MET A 158 8.22 2.20 -2.42
C MET A 158 8.81 1.35 -1.29
N VAL A 159 8.69 0.02 -1.38
CA VAL A 159 9.32 -0.90 -0.43
C VAL A 159 10.73 -1.30 -0.91
N PRO A 160 11.62 -1.73 0.01
CA PRO A 160 12.94 -2.28 -0.37
C PRO A 160 12.83 -3.45 -1.34
N VAL A 161 13.80 -3.57 -2.25
CA VAL A 161 13.80 -4.61 -3.31
C VAL A 161 13.62 -6.02 -2.74
N GLN A 162 14.22 -6.32 -1.58
CA GLN A 162 14.09 -7.62 -0.91
C GLN A 162 12.67 -7.92 -0.40
N ASP A 163 11.79 -6.92 -0.31
CA ASP A 163 10.41 -7.07 0.16
C ASP A 163 9.40 -6.98 -0.99
N GLN A 164 9.82 -6.62 -2.20
CA GLN A 164 8.94 -6.47 -3.37
C GLN A 164 8.24 -7.78 -3.76
N ASP A 165 8.92 -8.91 -3.63
CA ASP A 165 8.35 -10.23 -3.92
C ASP A 165 7.16 -10.54 -2.99
N LEU A 166 7.17 -10.06 -1.75
CA LEU A 166 6.06 -10.22 -0.83
C LEU A 166 4.85 -9.38 -1.25
N ILE A 167 5.07 -8.16 -1.73
CA ILE A 167 3.99 -7.33 -2.30
C ILE A 167 3.41 -8.00 -3.56
N ASP A 168 4.28 -8.57 -4.41
CA ASP A 168 3.83 -9.31 -5.60
C ASP A 168 2.99 -10.54 -5.22
N ILE A 169 3.35 -11.27 -4.18
CA ILE A 169 2.58 -12.43 -3.66
C ILE A 169 1.20 -11.98 -3.22
N ILE A 170 1.09 -10.90 -2.42
CA ILE A 170 -0.19 -10.37 -1.95
C ILE A 170 -1.02 -9.87 -3.13
N THR A 171 -0.45 -9.04 -4.01
CA THR A 171 -1.15 -8.53 -5.20
C THR A 171 -1.70 -9.66 -6.08
N ASN A 172 -0.96 -10.77 -6.20
CA ASN A 172 -1.45 -11.96 -6.92
C ASN A 172 -2.52 -12.72 -6.13
N GLY A 173 -2.53 -12.63 -4.80
CA GLY A 173 -3.62 -13.07 -3.94
C GLY A 173 -4.90 -12.33 -4.26
N GLU A 174 -4.88 -10.98 -4.27
CA GLU A 174 -6.05 -10.14 -4.58
C GLU A 174 -6.61 -10.41 -5.98
N LYS A 175 -5.74 -10.65 -6.97
CA LYS A 175 -6.19 -11.05 -8.31
C LYS A 175 -6.96 -12.38 -8.30
N LYS A 176 -6.62 -13.32 -7.41
CA LYS A 176 -7.38 -14.57 -7.25
C LYS A 176 -8.71 -14.31 -6.56
N HIS A 177 -8.74 -13.50 -5.50
CA HIS A 177 -9.96 -13.08 -4.83
C HIS A 177 -10.92 -12.40 -5.82
N LEU A 178 -10.42 -11.44 -6.61
CA LEU A 178 -11.17 -10.80 -7.68
C LEU A 178 -11.76 -11.82 -8.67
N SER A 179 -10.96 -12.80 -9.07
CA SER A 179 -11.42 -13.87 -9.98
C SER A 179 -12.51 -14.74 -9.37
N GLU A 180 -12.42 -15.06 -8.08
CA GLU A 180 -13.46 -15.80 -7.35
C GLU A 180 -14.77 -15.01 -7.28
N PHE A 181 -14.71 -13.73 -6.98
CA PHE A 181 -15.90 -12.87 -6.99
C PHE A 181 -16.53 -12.73 -8.39
N ILE A 182 -15.72 -12.54 -9.44
CA ILE A 182 -16.22 -12.47 -10.82
C ILE A 182 -16.91 -13.77 -11.21
N TYR A 183 -16.33 -14.92 -10.88
CA TYR A 183 -16.93 -16.23 -11.11
C TYR A 183 -18.30 -16.35 -10.42
N MET A 184 -18.38 -15.97 -9.14
CA MET A 184 -19.62 -15.99 -8.37
C MET A 184 -20.67 -15.05 -8.95
N ALA A 185 -20.30 -13.84 -9.36
CA ALA A 185 -21.20 -12.88 -10.00
C ALA A 185 -21.80 -13.44 -11.29
N ASN A 186 -20.98 -14.13 -12.10
CA ASN A 186 -21.46 -14.75 -13.35
C ASN A 186 -22.44 -15.90 -13.08
N ASN A 187 -22.19 -16.71 -12.05
CA ASN A 187 -23.11 -17.78 -11.67
C ASN A 187 -24.47 -17.22 -11.22
N LEU A 188 -24.47 -16.22 -10.34
CA LEU A 188 -25.72 -15.59 -9.88
C LEU A 188 -26.53 -14.96 -11.02
N ARG A 189 -25.87 -14.41 -12.05
CA ARG A 189 -26.54 -13.86 -13.24
C ARG A 189 -27.15 -14.93 -14.14
N SER A 190 -26.60 -16.13 -14.14
CA SER A 190 -27.12 -17.24 -14.96
C SER A 190 -28.33 -17.95 -14.34
N GLU A 191 -28.56 -17.74 -13.03
CA GLU A 191 -29.68 -18.34 -12.29
C GLU A 191 -30.91 -17.43 -12.27
N THR A 192 -30.82 -16.20 -12.79
CA THR A 192 -31.89 -15.18 -12.85
C THR A 192 -32.48 -15.11 -14.25
#